data_c84fd755873781502af2e73da2226c6a
#
_entry.id   c84fd755873781502af2e73da2226c6a
#
_cell.length_a   1.000
_cell.length_b   1.000
_cell.length_c   1.000
_cell.angle_alpha   90.00
_cell.angle_beta   90.00
_cell.angle_gamma   90.00
#
_symmetry.space_group_name_H-M   'P 1'
#
loop_
_entity.id
_entity.type
_entity.pdbx_description
1 polymer ?
#
loop_
_entity_poly.entity_id
_entity_poly.type
_entity_poly.pdbx_seq_one_letter_code
_entity_poly.pdbx_strand_id
1 'polypeptide(L)'
;MRLSDAYLADSERGFWRRRDLHGFDYSDGHDVERRILGIVRESDDLSVFSEELAKAITDWPTQYHLGRGRINLLRPFRNLLKGSVLEIGCGCGAITRALGEFGADVVALEGSSLRAEIAATRCRDLGRVTVVCDSFDAFETVERFDVVTLIGVL
;
A
#
# COMPACT_ATOMS: atom_id res chain seq x y z
N MET A 1 -2.08 15.87 -2.81
CA MET A 1 -0.71 15.68 -3.33
C MET A 1 -0.63 16.10 -4.79
N ARG A 2 0.41 16.86 -5.19
CA ARG A 2 0.74 17.09 -6.61
C ARG A 2 1.86 16.15 -7.00
N LEU A 3 1.53 15.11 -7.74
CA LEU A 3 2.54 14.34 -8.47
C LEU A 3 3.04 15.18 -9.65
N SER A 4 4.34 15.04 -9.96
CA SER A 4 4.92 15.70 -11.13
C SER A 4 4.30 15.15 -12.43
N ASP A 5 4.55 15.84 -13.55
CA ASP A 5 4.11 15.38 -14.89
C ASP A 5 4.74 14.03 -15.30
N ALA A 6 5.69 13.52 -14.51
CA ALA A 6 6.28 12.19 -14.69
C ALA A 6 5.31 11.04 -14.39
N TYR A 7 4.17 11.31 -13.71
CA TYR A 7 3.21 10.28 -13.31
C TYR A 7 1.92 10.35 -14.10
N LEU A 8 1.30 9.19 -14.29
CA LEU A 8 0.00 8.98 -14.90
C LEU A 8 -0.93 8.29 -13.91
N ALA A 9 -2.15 8.77 -13.82
CA ALA A 9 -3.19 8.03 -13.12
C ALA A 9 -3.58 6.78 -13.91
N ASP A 10 -3.50 5.63 -13.29
CA ASP A 10 -4.09 4.39 -13.77
C ASP A 10 -5.45 4.23 -13.06
N SER A 11 -6.48 4.81 -13.67
CA SER A 11 -7.83 4.86 -13.07
C SER A 11 -8.49 3.48 -12.99
N GLU A 12 -8.07 2.53 -13.83
CA GLU A 12 -8.59 1.17 -13.82
C GLU A 12 -8.06 0.39 -12.60
N ARG A 13 -6.79 0.61 -12.26
CA ARG A 13 -6.11 -0.08 -11.16
C ARG A 13 -6.08 0.72 -9.86
N GLY A 14 -6.42 2.03 -9.92
CA GLY A 14 -6.56 2.88 -8.75
C GLY A 14 -5.26 3.43 -8.16
N PHE A 15 -4.16 3.44 -8.91
CA PHE A 15 -2.89 4.00 -8.47
C PHE A 15 -2.26 4.93 -9.51
N TRP A 16 -1.24 5.68 -9.10
CA TRP A 16 -0.42 6.48 -10.01
C TRP A 16 0.83 5.69 -10.40
N ARG A 17 1.21 5.73 -11.66
CA ARG A 17 2.44 5.08 -12.15
C ARG A 17 3.35 6.07 -12.85
N ARG A 18 4.65 5.87 -12.73
CA ARG A 18 5.64 6.60 -13.52
C ARG A 18 5.47 6.28 -15.00
N ARG A 19 5.62 7.30 -15.88
CA ARG A 19 5.43 7.14 -17.34
C ARG A 19 6.43 6.19 -17.97
N ASP A 20 7.67 6.26 -17.52
CA ASP A 20 8.85 5.51 -17.96
C ASP A 20 9.28 4.43 -16.97
N LEU A 21 8.35 3.89 -16.22
CA LEU A 21 8.62 2.80 -15.28
C LEU A 21 9.17 1.59 -16.03
N HIS A 22 10.46 1.36 -15.89
CA HIS A 22 11.09 0.10 -16.28
C HIS A 22 10.78 -0.92 -15.21
N GLY A 23 10.08 -2.00 -15.58
CA GLY A 23 9.49 -2.95 -14.67
C GLY A 23 10.45 -3.40 -13.57
N PHE A 24 10.06 -3.16 -12.32
CA PHE A 24 10.69 -3.73 -11.15
C PHE A 24 10.02 -5.09 -10.89
N ASP A 25 10.77 -6.16 -11.10
CA ASP A 25 10.24 -7.52 -11.07
C ASP A 25 10.55 -8.23 -9.75
N TYR A 26 10.31 -7.54 -8.63
CA TYR A 26 10.35 -8.20 -7.32
C TYR A 26 8.97 -8.75 -6.97
N SER A 27 8.87 -10.07 -6.86
CA SER A 27 7.63 -10.77 -6.50
C SER A 27 7.93 -11.93 -5.57
N ASP A 28 7.10 -12.12 -4.54
CA ASP A 28 7.09 -13.33 -3.71
C ASP A 28 6.42 -14.52 -4.42
N GLY A 29 6.02 -14.32 -5.69
CA GLY A 29 5.29 -15.26 -6.54
C GLY A 29 4.03 -14.63 -7.11
N HIS A 30 4.00 -14.44 -8.43
CA HIS A 30 2.86 -13.81 -9.10
C HIS A 30 1.51 -14.50 -8.82
N ASP A 31 1.49 -15.80 -8.66
CA ASP A 31 0.25 -16.54 -8.39
C ASP A 31 -0.30 -16.25 -7.00
N VAL A 32 0.59 -16.09 -6.02
CA VAL A 32 0.24 -15.70 -4.65
C VAL A 32 -0.33 -14.27 -4.64
N GLU A 33 0.34 -13.35 -5.31
CA GLU A 33 -0.09 -11.95 -5.37
C GLU A 33 -1.43 -11.81 -6.11
N ARG A 34 -1.65 -12.55 -7.22
CA ARG A 34 -2.95 -12.57 -7.91
C ARG A 34 -4.06 -13.13 -7.02
N ARG A 35 -3.78 -14.18 -6.24
CA ARG A 35 -4.73 -14.70 -5.26
C ARG A 35 -5.09 -13.66 -4.20
N ILE A 36 -4.10 -12.94 -3.67
CA ILE A 36 -4.32 -11.86 -2.70
C ILE A 36 -5.15 -10.74 -3.33
N LEU A 37 -4.87 -10.36 -4.59
CA LEU A 37 -5.68 -9.38 -5.33
C LEU A 37 -7.13 -9.82 -5.44
N GLY A 38 -7.38 -11.09 -5.77
CA GLY A 38 -8.74 -11.67 -5.82
C GLY A 38 -9.45 -11.53 -4.47
N ILE A 39 -8.81 -11.95 -3.37
CA ILE A 39 -9.35 -11.84 -2.02
C ILE A 39 -9.73 -10.39 -1.69
N VAL A 40 -8.83 -9.43 -1.93
CA VAL A 40 -9.05 -8.02 -1.60
C VAL A 40 -10.15 -7.40 -2.49
N ARG A 41 -10.27 -7.82 -3.75
CA ARG A 41 -11.33 -7.35 -4.65
C ARG A 41 -12.71 -7.82 -4.22
N GLU A 42 -12.83 -9.05 -3.77
CA GLU A 42 -14.08 -9.70 -3.39
C GLU A 42 -14.54 -9.34 -1.97
N SER A 43 -13.64 -8.83 -1.12
CA SER A 43 -13.98 -8.45 0.25
C SER A 43 -14.70 -7.11 0.31
N ASP A 44 -15.77 -7.05 1.06
CA ASP A 44 -16.51 -5.81 1.38
C ASP A 44 -15.84 -5.04 2.52
N ASP A 45 -15.36 -5.74 3.54
CA ASP A 45 -14.62 -5.16 4.66
C ASP A 45 -13.10 -5.29 4.44
N LEU A 46 -12.46 -4.17 4.17
CA LEU A 46 -11.01 -4.07 3.96
C LEU A 46 -10.26 -3.54 5.17
N SER A 47 -10.95 -3.33 6.28
CA SER A 47 -10.36 -2.79 7.51
C SER A 47 -9.23 -3.68 8.05
N VAL A 48 -8.35 -3.09 8.85
CA VAL A 48 -7.26 -3.85 9.50
C VAL A 48 -7.78 -5.01 10.34
N PHE A 49 -8.99 -4.89 10.88
CA PHE A 49 -9.61 -5.93 11.71
C PHE A 49 -10.70 -6.73 10.98
N SER A 50 -10.73 -6.68 9.66
CA SER A 50 -11.67 -7.44 8.83
C SER A 50 -11.62 -8.94 9.17
N GLU A 51 -12.79 -9.47 9.51
CA GLU A 51 -12.97 -10.92 9.69
C GLU A 51 -13.01 -11.67 8.34
N GLU A 52 -13.37 -10.99 7.25
CA GLU A 52 -13.31 -11.56 5.90
C GLU A 52 -11.86 -11.84 5.50
N LEU A 53 -11.00 -10.84 5.63
CA LEU A 53 -9.58 -10.98 5.34
C LEU A 53 -8.91 -11.99 6.30
N ALA A 54 -9.34 -12.02 7.57
CA ALA A 54 -8.82 -12.99 8.54
C ALA A 54 -9.16 -14.44 8.14
N LYS A 55 -10.37 -14.71 7.66
CA LYS A 55 -10.80 -16.04 7.18
C LYS A 55 -10.08 -16.48 5.92
N ALA A 56 -9.61 -15.54 5.10
CA ALA A 56 -8.86 -15.82 3.88
C ALA A 56 -7.38 -16.19 4.13
N ILE A 57 -6.92 -16.11 5.39
CA ILE A 57 -5.56 -16.49 5.77
C ILE A 57 -5.48 -18.04 5.86
N THR A 58 -4.80 -18.65 4.89
CA THR A 58 -4.66 -20.10 4.80
C THR A 58 -3.22 -20.59 4.78
N ASP A 59 -2.26 -19.68 4.58
CA ASP A 59 -0.84 -19.97 4.46
C ASP A 59 0.02 -18.78 4.89
N TRP A 60 1.34 -18.94 4.86
CA TRP A 60 2.28 -17.89 5.24
C TRP A 60 2.14 -16.61 4.39
N PRO A 61 2.06 -16.66 3.05
CA PRO A 61 1.90 -15.45 2.25
C PRO A 61 0.64 -14.66 2.60
N THR A 62 -0.51 -15.33 2.71
CA THR A 62 -1.75 -14.65 3.11
C THR A 62 -1.68 -14.12 4.53
N GLN A 63 -1.03 -14.83 5.47
CA GLN A 63 -0.76 -14.33 6.82
C GLN A 63 0.10 -13.08 6.80
N TYR A 64 1.15 -13.04 5.97
CA TYR A 64 2.06 -11.91 5.86
C TYR A 64 1.36 -10.67 5.31
N HIS A 65 0.57 -10.83 4.23
CA HIS A 65 -0.03 -9.71 3.52
C HIS A 65 -1.39 -9.27 4.10
N LEU A 66 -2.20 -10.18 4.63
CA LEU A 66 -3.55 -9.88 5.13
C LEU A 66 -3.61 -9.81 6.66
N GLY A 67 -2.64 -10.41 7.33
CA GLY A 67 -2.65 -10.52 8.79
C GLY A 67 -2.52 -9.16 9.49
N ARG A 68 -3.31 -8.99 10.55
CA ARG A 68 -3.37 -7.77 11.38
C ARG A 68 -2.19 -7.57 12.33
N GLY A 69 -1.29 -8.55 12.44
CA GLY A 69 -0.17 -8.48 13.40
C GLY A 69 0.80 -7.32 13.13
N ARG A 70 0.99 -6.94 11.86
CA ARG A 70 1.92 -5.86 11.46
C ARG A 70 1.51 -4.49 12.00
N ILE A 71 0.23 -4.23 12.25
CA ILE A 71 -0.24 -2.96 12.82
C ILE A 71 0.33 -2.71 14.22
N ASN A 72 0.70 -3.78 14.96
CA ASN A 72 1.26 -3.63 16.29
C ASN A 72 2.56 -2.82 16.32
N LEU A 73 3.29 -2.75 15.19
CA LEU A 73 4.46 -1.88 15.02
C LEU A 73 4.07 -0.39 15.09
N LEU A 74 2.89 -0.04 14.61
CA LEU A 74 2.44 1.35 14.50
C LEU A 74 1.58 1.81 15.67
N ARG A 75 0.92 0.89 16.37
CA ARG A 75 -0.02 1.22 17.45
C ARG A 75 0.53 2.19 18.50
N PRO A 76 1.77 2.03 18.99
CA PRO A 76 2.35 2.96 19.97
C PRO A 76 2.49 4.39 19.43
N PHE A 77 2.62 4.54 18.11
CA PHE A 77 2.88 5.80 17.42
C PHE A 77 1.62 6.42 16.80
N ARG A 78 0.44 5.81 16.97
CA ARG A 78 -0.82 6.22 16.32
C ARG A 78 -1.08 7.72 16.37
N ASN A 79 -0.79 8.38 17.48
CA ASN A 79 -1.01 9.82 17.62
C ASN A 79 -0.02 10.69 16.84
N LEU A 80 1.15 10.16 16.53
CA LEU A 80 2.20 10.81 15.73
C LEU A 80 1.98 10.58 14.22
N LEU A 81 1.18 9.58 13.86
CA LEU A 81 0.94 9.12 12.49
C LEU A 81 -0.36 9.69 11.90
N LYS A 82 -0.80 10.89 12.32
CA LYS A 82 -2.04 11.52 11.84
C LYS A 82 -1.81 12.61 10.80
N GLY A 83 -0.57 12.98 10.55
CA GLY A 83 -0.19 13.98 9.56
C GLY A 83 0.01 13.39 8.17
N SER A 84 0.87 14.03 7.38
CA SER A 84 1.30 13.54 6.08
C SER A 84 2.37 12.46 6.23
N VAL A 85 2.15 11.31 5.62
CA VAL A 85 3.03 10.14 5.72
C VAL A 85 3.46 9.66 4.34
N LEU A 86 4.77 9.51 4.14
CA LEU A 86 5.33 8.77 3.01
C LEU A 86 5.68 7.36 3.49
N GLU A 87 5.03 6.35 2.92
CA GLU A 87 5.38 4.95 3.12
C GLU A 87 6.18 4.44 1.94
N ILE A 88 7.42 4.02 2.18
CA ILE A 88 8.30 3.45 1.15
C ILE A 88 8.23 1.93 1.22
N GLY A 89 7.87 1.29 0.09
CA GLY A 89 7.70 -0.15 -0.01
C GLY A 89 6.44 -0.65 0.68
N CYS A 90 5.30 -0.14 0.25
CA CYS A 90 4.02 -0.44 0.90
C CYS A 90 3.55 -1.91 0.69
N GLY A 91 4.13 -2.62 -0.27
CA GLY A 91 3.73 -3.99 -0.58
C GLY A 91 2.24 -4.09 -0.91
N CYS A 92 1.55 -5.05 -0.33
CA CYS A 92 0.11 -5.24 -0.50
C CYS A 92 -0.76 -4.35 0.42
N GLY A 93 -0.22 -3.25 0.95
CA GLY A 93 -0.98 -2.21 1.63
C GLY A 93 -1.42 -2.52 3.06
N ALA A 94 -0.80 -3.47 3.77
CA ALA A 94 -1.19 -3.79 5.14
C ALA A 94 -0.93 -2.64 6.12
N ILE A 95 0.23 -2.00 6.01
CA ILE A 95 0.61 -0.83 6.80
C ILE A 95 -0.10 0.42 6.28
N THR A 96 -0.17 0.59 4.95
CA THR A 96 -0.90 1.67 4.28
C THR A 96 -2.33 1.80 4.79
N ARG A 97 -3.04 0.68 4.83
CA ARG A 97 -4.41 0.61 5.36
C ARG A 97 -4.50 1.11 6.80
N ALA A 98 -3.59 0.65 7.64
CA ALA A 98 -3.54 1.06 9.04
C ALA A 98 -3.27 2.55 9.21
N LEU A 99 -2.33 3.11 8.44
CA LEU A 99 -2.04 4.54 8.44
C LEU A 99 -3.26 5.37 8.03
N GLY A 100 -3.95 4.96 6.96
CA GLY A 100 -5.17 5.61 6.52
C GLY A 100 -6.30 5.55 7.56
N GLU A 101 -6.48 4.43 8.25
CA GLU A 101 -7.45 4.29 9.35
C GLU A 101 -7.06 5.10 10.60
N PHE A 102 -5.79 5.41 10.78
CA PHE A 102 -5.36 6.36 11.82
C PHE A 102 -5.69 7.81 11.47
N GLY A 103 -6.08 8.07 10.22
CA GLY A 103 -6.42 9.40 9.72
C GLY A 103 -5.26 10.16 9.09
N ALA A 104 -4.18 9.46 8.72
CA ALA A 104 -3.06 10.03 7.98
C ALA A 104 -3.42 10.34 6.53
N ASP A 105 -2.78 11.36 5.96
CA ASP A 105 -2.70 11.59 4.52
C ASP A 105 -1.50 10.82 3.98
N VAL A 106 -1.76 9.67 3.35
CA VAL A 106 -0.72 8.71 3.00
C VAL A 106 -0.37 8.77 1.52
N VAL A 107 0.92 8.85 1.25
CA VAL A 107 1.51 8.51 -0.05
C VAL A 107 2.26 7.20 0.12
N ALA A 108 1.79 6.15 -0.54
CA ALA A 108 2.34 4.81 -0.46
C ALA A 108 3.07 4.45 -1.74
N LEU A 109 4.38 4.25 -1.65
CA LEU A 109 5.25 3.94 -2.78
C LEU A 109 5.50 2.44 -2.86
N GLU A 110 5.34 1.86 -4.06
CA GLU A 110 5.60 0.45 -4.32
C GLU A 110 6.20 0.24 -5.72
N GLY A 111 7.26 -0.54 -5.81
CA GLY A 111 7.94 -0.81 -7.07
C GLY A 111 7.20 -1.82 -7.96
N SER A 112 6.52 -2.79 -7.37
CA SER A 112 5.76 -3.80 -8.10
C SER A 112 4.37 -3.29 -8.47
N SER A 113 4.06 -3.27 -9.76
CA SER A 113 2.76 -2.84 -10.28
C SER A 113 1.59 -3.68 -9.73
N LEU A 114 1.80 -4.99 -9.56
CA LEU A 114 0.76 -5.88 -9.02
C LEU A 114 0.52 -5.61 -7.52
N ARG A 115 1.57 -5.39 -6.75
CA ARG A 115 1.44 -5.04 -5.32
C ARG A 115 0.83 -3.66 -5.13
N ALA A 116 1.21 -2.68 -5.97
CA ALA A 116 0.60 -1.35 -5.97
C ALA A 116 -0.92 -1.44 -6.23
N GLU A 117 -1.35 -2.29 -7.17
CA GLU A 117 -2.76 -2.55 -7.43
C GLU A 117 -3.47 -3.17 -6.21
N ILE A 118 -2.84 -4.14 -5.55
CA ILE A 118 -3.38 -4.74 -4.32
C ILE A 118 -3.53 -3.68 -3.23
N ALA A 119 -2.50 -2.86 -3.01
CA ALA A 119 -2.52 -1.79 -2.02
C ALA A 119 -3.62 -0.74 -2.31
N ALA A 120 -3.74 -0.31 -3.57
CA ALA A 120 -4.77 0.63 -3.99
C ALA A 120 -6.17 0.04 -3.80
N THR A 121 -6.37 -1.22 -4.21
CA THR A 121 -7.64 -1.94 -4.03
C THR A 121 -8.00 -2.07 -2.55
N ARG A 122 -7.02 -2.38 -1.69
CA ARG A 122 -7.20 -2.52 -0.24
C ARG A 122 -7.57 -1.20 0.44
N CYS A 123 -7.17 -0.09 -0.14
CA CYS A 123 -7.41 1.25 0.40
C CYS A 123 -8.46 2.04 -0.39
N ARG A 124 -9.23 1.40 -1.29
CA ARG A 124 -10.17 2.06 -2.22
C ARG A 124 -11.24 2.92 -1.55
N ASP A 125 -11.58 2.63 -0.31
CA ASP A 125 -12.55 3.37 0.52
C ASP A 125 -11.91 4.48 1.38
N LEU A 126 -10.59 4.63 1.32
CA LEU A 126 -9.84 5.63 2.08
C LEU A 126 -9.43 6.79 1.17
N GLY A 127 -10.21 7.88 1.16
CA GLY A 127 -9.97 9.04 0.31
C GLY A 127 -8.67 9.83 0.58
N ARG A 128 -7.92 9.45 1.63
CA ARG A 128 -6.65 10.06 2.04
C ARG A 128 -5.43 9.22 1.71
N VAL A 129 -5.59 8.13 0.98
CA VAL A 129 -4.50 7.26 0.57
C VAL A 129 -4.26 7.42 -0.93
N THR A 130 -3.03 7.69 -1.29
CA THR A 130 -2.57 7.72 -2.68
C THR A 130 -1.47 6.68 -2.86
N VAL A 131 -1.69 5.72 -3.74
CA VAL A 131 -0.67 4.71 -4.07
C VAL A 131 0.06 5.13 -5.33
N VAL A 132 1.38 5.02 -5.32
CA VAL A 132 2.28 5.38 -6.42
C VAL A 132 3.14 4.17 -6.75
N CYS A 133 3.10 3.74 -8.01
CA CYS A 133 3.97 2.70 -8.52
C CYS A 133 5.22 3.33 -9.14
N ASP A 134 6.34 3.22 -8.40
CA ASP A 134 7.65 3.71 -8.82
C ASP A 134 8.74 3.04 -7.98
N SER A 135 9.98 3.05 -8.45
CA SER A 135 11.12 2.71 -7.60
C SER A 135 11.44 3.85 -6.63
N PHE A 136 11.93 3.51 -5.44
CA PHE A 136 12.25 4.55 -4.46
C PHE A 136 13.42 5.45 -4.92
N ASP A 137 14.32 4.93 -5.77
CA ASP A 137 15.45 5.68 -6.33
C ASP A 137 15.02 6.74 -7.34
N ALA A 138 13.90 6.50 -8.02
CA ALA A 138 13.38 7.36 -9.07
C ALA A 138 12.22 8.24 -8.60
N PHE A 139 11.66 7.96 -7.42
CA PHE A 139 10.53 8.71 -6.90
C PHE A 139 10.91 10.17 -6.62
N GLU A 140 10.19 11.07 -7.25
CA GLU A 140 10.39 12.51 -7.12
C GLU A 140 9.11 13.19 -6.63
N THR A 141 9.25 14.01 -5.60
CA THR A 141 8.15 14.81 -5.07
C THR A 141 8.67 16.15 -4.53
N VAL A 142 7.85 17.18 -4.66
CA VAL A 142 8.08 18.49 -4.01
C VAL A 142 7.36 18.56 -2.65
N GLU A 143 6.53 17.58 -2.36
CA GLU A 143 5.80 17.51 -1.10
C GLU A 143 6.76 17.22 0.07
N ARG A 144 6.38 17.67 1.23
CA ARG A 144 7.06 17.36 2.50
C ARG A 144 6.14 16.51 3.34
N PHE A 145 6.73 15.58 4.05
CA PHE A 145 6.02 14.65 4.91
C PHE A 145 6.42 14.84 6.37
N ASP A 146 5.45 14.74 7.27
CA ASP A 146 5.70 14.78 8.70
C ASP A 146 6.40 13.51 9.16
N VAL A 147 6.11 12.38 8.49
CA VAL A 147 6.70 11.07 8.78
C VAL A 147 7.05 10.33 7.49
N VAL A 148 8.19 9.66 7.50
CA VAL A 148 8.55 8.68 6.48
C VAL A 148 8.67 7.31 7.14
N THR A 149 8.01 6.30 6.56
CA THR A 149 8.09 4.92 7.05
C THR A 149 8.78 4.03 6.02
N LEU A 150 9.62 3.11 6.51
CA LEU A 150 10.31 2.08 5.73
C LEU A 150 10.26 0.79 6.53
N ILE A 151 9.27 -0.07 6.24
CA ILE A 151 8.98 -1.24 7.08
C ILE A 151 9.00 -2.53 6.25
N GLY A 152 10.04 -3.35 6.48
CA GLY A 152 10.18 -4.64 5.78
C GLY A 152 10.60 -4.51 4.32
N VAL A 153 11.41 -3.52 4.00
CA VAL A 153 11.91 -3.21 2.63
C VAL A 153 13.39 -3.60 2.47
N LEU A 154 14.13 -3.73 3.57
CA LEU A 154 15.57 -4.04 3.59
C LEU A 154 15.80 -5.48 4.03
#